data_00b1db6e79dae22b6733861e0a2771cb
#
_entry.id   00b1db6e79dae22b6733861e0a2771cb
#
_cell.length_a   1.000
_cell.length_b   1.000
_cell.length_c   1.000
_cell.angle_alpha   90.00
_cell.angle_beta   90.00
_cell.angle_gamma   90.00
#
_symmetry.space_group_name_H-M   'P 1'
#
loop_
_entity.id
_entity.type
_entity.pdbx_description
1 polymer ?
#
loop_
_entity_poly.entity_id
_entity_poly.type
_entity_poly.pdbx_seq_one_letter_code
_entity_poly.pdbx_strand_id
1 'polypeptide(L)'
;MRTAAEDTELGGHKIAKDDWLMISYIAANHDPAVFSDPRKFDASRSPNRHLSFGAGAHQCLGLHMARMEMKILFNELLDRIETLELAGEPVRAKSTFVGGLKTLPIRYTLSK
;
A
#
# COMPACT_ATOMS: atom_id res chain seq x y z
N MET A 1 -2.69 14.82 3.05
CA MET A 1 -3.56 15.87 3.62
C MET A 1 -4.46 16.43 2.55
N ARG A 2 -5.68 16.85 2.93
CA ARG A 2 -6.63 17.62 2.10
C ARG A 2 -7.16 18.75 2.94
N THR A 3 -7.75 19.74 2.29
CA THR A 3 -8.43 20.84 2.95
C THR A 3 -9.86 20.87 2.45
N ALA A 4 -10.83 21.02 3.34
CA ALA A 4 -12.24 21.12 2.98
C ALA A 4 -12.49 22.43 2.21
N ALA A 5 -13.08 22.35 1.02
CA ALA A 5 -13.37 23.51 0.19
C ALA A 5 -14.62 24.27 0.66
N GLU A 6 -15.51 23.60 1.38
CA GLU A 6 -16.77 24.11 1.90
C GLU A 6 -17.18 23.31 3.13
N ASP A 7 -18.16 23.80 3.88
CA ASP A 7 -18.78 23.04 4.97
C ASP A 7 -19.42 21.78 4.40
N THR A 8 -19.12 20.63 4.99
CA THR A 8 -19.62 19.35 4.50
C THR A 8 -19.83 18.36 5.65
N GLU A 9 -20.33 17.18 5.32
CA GLU A 9 -20.48 16.08 6.25
C GLU A 9 -19.89 14.80 5.64
N LEU A 10 -19.12 14.08 6.44
CA LEU A 10 -18.54 12.79 6.06
C LEU A 10 -18.73 11.77 7.19
N GLY A 11 -19.45 10.69 6.91
CA GLY A 11 -19.68 9.61 7.89
C GLY A 11 -20.37 10.10 9.17
N GLY A 12 -21.28 11.06 9.11
CA GLY A 12 -21.96 11.64 10.26
C GLY A 12 -21.17 12.73 11.01
N HIS A 13 -19.95 13.04 10.56
CA HIS A 13 -19.12 14.09 11.14
C HIS A 13 -19.19 15.37 10.31
N LYS A 14 -19.49 16.48 10.98
CA LYS A 14 -19.43 17.82 10.36
C LYS A 14 -17.99 18.25 10.18
N ILE A 15 -17.69 18.76 9.01
CA ILE A 15 -16.37 19.25 8.61
C ILE A 15 -16.56 20.68 8.14
N ALA A 16 -15.88 21.62 8.78
CA ALA A 16 -15.94 23.02 8.37
C ALA A 16 -15.06 23.29 7.16
N LYS A 17 -15.42 24.30 6.41
CA LYS A 17 -14.54 24.84 5.38
C LYS A 17 -13.16 25.15 5.98
N ASP A 18 -12.12 24.87 5.20
CA ASP A 18 -10.71 25.03 5.57
C ASP A 18 -10.16 24.04 6.62
N ASP A 19 -10.99 23.10 7.12
CA ASP A 19 -10.52 22.01 7.98
C ASP A 19 -9.50 21.12 7.25
N TRP A 20 -8.50 20.66 7.99
CA TRP A 20 -7.48 19.77 7.49
C TRP A 20 -7.87 18.30 7.66
N LEU A 21 -7.85 17.57 6.59
CA LEU A 21 -8.21 16.15 6.53
C LEU A 21 -6.99 15.30 6.25
N MET A 22 -6.72 14.33 7.13
CA MET A 22 -5.70 13.32 6.90
C MET A 22 -6.32 12.08 6.27
N ILE A 23 -5.84 11.72 5.08
CA ILE A 23 -6.22 10.47 4.43
C ILE A 23 -5.20 9.40 4.79
N SER A 24 -5.63 8.37 5.53
CA SER A 24 -4.80 7.23 5.88
C SER A 24 -5.04 6.09 4.89
N TYR A 25 -4.15 5.94 3.92
CA TYR A 25 -4.21 4.82 2.96
C TYR A 25 -4.05 3.45 3.64
N ILE A 26 -3.27 3.40 4.73
CA ILE A 26 -3.10 2.16 5.50
C ILE A 26 -4.43 1.76 6.13
N ALA A 27 -5.13 2.69 6.80
CA ALA A 27 -6.43 2.42 7.39
C ALA A 27 -7.46 2.01 6.33
N ALA A 28 -7.53 2.75 5.22
CA ALA A 28 -8.44 2.45 4.12
C ALA A 28 -8.19 1.07 3.48
N ASN A 29 -6.92 0.66 3.35
CA ASN A 29 -6.56 -0.65 2.80
C ASN A 29 -6.74 -1.81 3.80
N HIS A 30 -7.07 -1.51 5.05
CA HIS A 30 -7.39 -2.49 6.09
C HIS A 30 -8.81 -2.31 6.65
N ASP A 31 -9.68 -1.62 5.92
CA ASP A 31 -11.06 -1.42 6.31
C ASP A 31 -11.87 -2.74 6.19
N PRO A 32 -12.39 -3.30 7.29
CA PRO A 32 -13.17 -4.53 7.26
C PRO A 32 -14.51 -4.40 6.54
N ALA A 33 -15.00 -3.16 6.34
CA ALA A 33 -16.20 -2.91 5.54
C ALA A 33 -15.95 -3.12 4.04
N VAL A 34 -14.69 -3.08 3.61
CA VAL A 34 -14.29 -3.23 2.19
C VAL A 34 -13.57 -4.55 1.94
N PHE A 35 -12.76 -4.99 2.89
CA PHE A 35 -11.92 -6.18 2.75
C PHE A 35 -12.24 -7.23 3.80
N SER A 36 -12.60 -8.42 3.40
CA SER A 36 -12.65 -9.58 4.32
C SER A 36 -11.22 -9.91 4.79
N ASP A 37 -11.06 -10.21 6.08
CA ASP A 37 -9.75 -10.52 6.67
C ASP A 37 -8.64 -9.53 6.25
N PRO A 38 -8.82 -8.21 6.52
CA PRO A 38 -7.97 -7.19 5.94
C PRO A 38 -6.51 -7.26 6.38
N ARG A 39 -6.20 -7.97 7.46
CA ARG A 39 -4.84 -8.18 7.96
C ARG A 39 -4.15 -9.42 7.39
N LYS A 40 -4.92 -10.29 6.71
CA LYS A 40 -4.35 -11.46 6.06
C LYS A 40 -3.74 -11.05 4.72
N PHE A 41 -2.46 -11.37 4.53
CA PHE A 41 -1.86 -11.25 3.20
C PHE A 41 -2.46 -12.33 2.28
N ASP A 42 -3.02 -11.89 1.17
CA ASP A 42 -3.64 -12.78 0.17
C ASP A 42 -3.36 -12.21 -1.22
N ALA A 43 -2.40 -12.81 -1.91
CA ALA A 43 -2.00 -12.41 -3.26
C ALA A 43 -3.08 -12.72 -4.32
N SER A 44 -4.02 -13.61 -4.01
CA SER A 44 -5.13 -13.98 -4.90
C SER A 44 -6.39 -13.15 -4.69
N ARG A 45 -6.37 -12.19 -3.76
CA ARG A 45 -7.54 -11.36 -3.42
C ARG A 45 -8.17 -10.71 -4.64
N SER A 46 -9.44 -11.03 -4.89
CA SER A 46 -10.22 -10.43 -5.97
C SER A 46 -11.69 -10.24 -5.53
N PRO A 47 -12.28 -9.05 -5.67
CA PRO A 47 -11.65 -7.81 -6.12
C PRO A 47 -10.69 -7.24 -5.06
N ASN A 48 -9.64 -6.54 -5.50
CA ASN A 48 -8.69 -5.86 -4.62
C ASN A 48 -8.74 -4.33 -4.86
N ARG A 49 -9.67 -3.67 -4.16
CA ARG A 49 -9.98 -2.24 -4.32
C ARG A 49 -9.07 -1.34 -3.47
N HIS A 50 -7.79 -1.66 -3.39
CA HIS A 50 -6.85 -0.89 -2.57
C HIS A 50 -6.63 0.54 -3.09
N LEU A 51 -6.36 1.45 -2.17
CA LEU A 51 -6.09 2.87 -2.44
C LEU A 51 -4.60 3.23 -2.40
N SER A 52 -3.69 2.26 -2.53
CA SER A 52 -2.25 2.50 -2.44
C SER A 52 -1.72 3.49 -3.48
N PHE A 53 -2.40 3.63 -4.60
CA PHE A 53 -2.09 4.59 -5.66
C PHE A 53 -2.98 5.84 -5.62
N GLY A 54 -3.73 6.06 -4.56
CA GLY A 54 -4.72 7.13 -4.47
C GLY A 54 -5.96 6.86 -5.32
N ALA A 55 -6.81 7.87 -5.43
CA ALA A 55 -8.04 7.85 -6.21
C ALA A 55 -8.39 9.24 -6.74
N GLY A 56 -9.26 9.29 -7.75
CA GLY A 56 -9.75 10.53 -8.35
C GLY A 56 -8.66 11.35 -9.03
N ALA A 57 -8.76 12.67 -8.97
CA ALA A 57 -7.83 13.60 -9.62
C ALA A 57 -6.37 13.48 -9.13
N HIS A 58 -6.16 12.88 -7.96
CA HIS A 58 -4.84 12.67 -7.37
C HIS A 58 -4.34 11.22 -7.52
N GLN A 59 -4.95 10.41 -8.36
CA GLN A 59 -4.45 9.06 -8.64
C GLN A 59 -3.02 9.13 -9.18
N CYS A 60 -2.18 8.19 -8.73
CA CYS A 60 -0.79 8.12 -9.14
C CYS A 60 -0.67 8.03 -10.67
N LEU A 61 0.06 8.97 -11.27
CA LEU A 61 0.32 8.99 -12.71
C LEU A 61 1.10 7.75 -13.17
N GLY A 62 2.03 7.27 -12.33
CA GLY A 62 2.88 6.10 -12.60
C GLY A 62 2.23 4.75 -12.28
N LEU A 63 0.95 4.69 -11.92
CA LEU A 63 0.23 3.47 -11.52
C LEU A 63 0.47 2.27 -12.45
N HIS A 64 0.35 2.48 -13.75
CA HIS A 64 0.48 1.41 -14.74
C HIS A 64 1.93 0.95 -14.88
N MET A 65 2.88 1.89 -14.83
CA MET A 65 4.31 1.59 -14.87
C MET A 65 4.73 0.82 -13.61
N ALA A 66 4.36 1.28 -12.43
CA ALA A 66 4.68 0.59 -11.18
C ALA A 66 4.14 -0.85 -11.16
N ARG A 67 2.92 -1.08 -11.62
CA ARG A 67 2.36 -2.43 -11.75
C ARG A 67 3.11 -3.30 -12.75
N MET A 68 3.53 -2.72 -13.86
CA MET A 68 4.33 -3.43 -14.86
C MET A 68 5.71 -3.80 -14.32
N GLU A 69 6.40 -2.87 -13.68
CA GLU A 69 7.70 -3.11 -13.04
C GLU A 69 7.63 -4.22 -11.99
N MET A 70 6.62 -4.15 -11.10
CA MET A 70 6.40 -5.19 -10.08
C MET A 70 6.14 -6.55 -10.72
N LYS A 71 5.31 -6.61 -11.77
CA LYS A 71 5.02 -7.86 -12.46
C LYS A 71 6.27 -8.46 -13.11
N ILE A 72 7.07 -7.66 -13.81
CA ILE A 72 8.32 -8.10 -14.43
C ILE A 72 9.30 -8.58 -13.36
N LEU A 73 9.50 -7.76 -12.31
CA LEU A 73 10.41 -8.09 -11.21
C LEU A 73 10.07 -9.44 -10.57
N PHE A 74 8.80 -9.63 -10.20
CA PHE A 74 8.41 -10.89 -9.54
C PHE A 74 8.44 -12.09 -10.48
N ASN A 75 8.11 -11.95 -11.75
CA ASN A 75 8.26 -13.04 -12.71
C ASN A 75 9.74 -13.46 -12.81
N GLU A 76 10.66 -12.49 -12.98
CA GLU A 76 12.09 -12.77 -13.05
C GLU A 76 12.67 -13.35 -11.75
N LEU A 77 12.18 -12.90 -10.59
CA LEU A 77 12.63 -13.41 -9.31
C LEU A 77 12.12 -14.82 -9.03
N LEU A 78 10.83 -15.09 -9.26
CA LEU A 78 10.22 -16.38 -8.95
C LEU A 78 10.78 -17.52 -9.78
N ASP A 79 11.18 -17.23 -11.03
CA ASP A 79 11.82 -18.22 -11.90
C ASP A 79 13.27 -18.55 -11.49
N ARG A 80 13.90 -17.71 -10.68
CA ARG A 80 15.31 -17.82 -10.30
C ARG A 80 15.54 -18.18 -8.84
N ILE A 81 14.57 -17.94 -7.98
CA ILE A 81 14.69 -18.19 -6.54
C ILE A 81 14.02 -19.52 -6.20
N GLU A 82 14.82 -20.45 -5.68
CA GLU A 82 14.32 -21.73 -5.18
C GLU A 82 13.81 -21.60 -3.75
N THR A 83 14.57 -20.90 -2.89
CA THR A 83 14.20 -20.66 -1.49
C THR A 83 14.36 -19.18 -1.15
N LEU A 84 13.49 -18.67 -0.29
CA LEU A 84 13.53 -17.30 0.21
C LEU A 84 13.05 -17.27 1.65
N GLU A 85 13.88 -16.76 2.56
CA GLU A 85 13.53 -16.62 3.98
C GLU A 85 14.06 -15.32 4.58
N LEU A 86 13.46 -14.86 5.68
CA LEU A 86 14.00 -13.75 6.44
C LEU A 86 15.29 -14.20 7.16
N ALA A 87 16.36 -13.42 7.02
CA ALA A 87 17.65 -13.66 7.66
C ALA A 87 17.90 -12.74 8.87
N GLY A 88 16.91 -11.96 9.27
CA GLY A 88 16.99 -11.06 10.42
C GLY A 88 15.74 -10.18 10.51
N GLU A 89 15.71 -9.31 11.52
CA GLU A 89 14.59 -8.39 11.74
C GLU A 89 14.54 -7.27 10.69
N PRO A 90 13.39 -7.06 10.03
CA PRO A 90 13.19 -5.94 9.12
C PRO A 90 13.27 -4.61 9.86
N VAL A 91 14.03 -3.65 9.34
CA VAL A 91 14.11 -2.30 9.89
C VAL A 91 13.23 -1.36 9.08
N ARG A 92 12.32 -0.66 9.76
CA ARG A 92 11.44 0.32 9.13
C ARG A 92 12.01 1.73 9.23
N ALA A 93 11.76 2.54 8.21
CA ALA A 93 12.04 3.97 8.26
C ALA A 93 11.10 4.65 9.27
N LYS A 94 11.67 5.48 10.14
CA LYS A 94 10.90 6.33 11.05
C LYS A 94 10.52 7.61 10.30
N SER A 95 9.43 7.58 9.58
CA SER A 95 8.95 8.71 8.79
C SER A 95 7.43 8.76 8.82
N THR A 96 6.88 9.97 8.95
CA THR A 96 5.43 10.24 8.82
C THR A 96 5.01 10.54 7.39
N PHE A 97 5.96 10.78 6.50
CA PHE A 97 5.70 11.15 5.10
C PHE A 97 5.83 9.95 4.16
N VAL A 98 7.00 9.31 4.15
CA VAL A 98 7.23 8.09 3.35
C VAL A 98 7.66 6.99 4.30
N GLY A 99 6.73 6.09 4.62
CA GLY A 99 7.00 4.89 5.39
C GLY A 99 7.43 3.75 4.48
N GLY A 100 8.36 2.94 4.94
CA GLY A 100 8.82 1.78 4.18
C GLY A 100 9.86 0.98 4.96
N LEU A 101 10.38 -0.05 4.33
CA LEU A 101 11.51 -0.81 4.84
C LEU A 101 12.80 -0.06 4.52
N LYS A 102 13.64 0.15 5.54
CA LYS A 102 15.02 0.63 5.38
C LYS A 102 15.95 -0.52 5.06
N THR A 103 15.71 -1.67 5.69
CA THR A 103 16.48 -2.90 5.50
C THR A 103 15.54 -4.10 5.61
N LEU A 104 15.70 -5.05 4.72
CA LEU A 104 15.03 -6.35 4.75
C LEU A 104 16.08 -7.44 4.55
N PRO A 105 16.67 -7.98 5.63
CA PRO A 105 17.63 -9.06 5.51
C PRO A 105 16.95 -10.33 4.99
N ILE A 106 17.43 -10.86 3.88
CA ILE A 106 16.92 -12.09 3.28
C ILE A 106 18.05 -13.08 3.03
N ARG A 107 17.73 -14.37 3.09
CA ARG A 107 18.56 -15.47 2.61
C ARG A 107 17.81 -16.16 1.48
N TYR A 108 18.53 -16.50 0.43
CA TYR A 108 17.91 -17.15 -0.73
C TYR A 108 18.88 -18.16 -1.37
N THR A 109 18.33 -19.12 -2.08
CA THR A 109 19.06 -19.97 -3.02
C THR A 109 18.54 -19.74 -4.43
N LEU A 110 19.42 -19.86 -5.40
CA LEU A 110 19.04 -19.74 -6.81
C LEU A 110 18.85 -21.12 -7.40
N SER A 111 17.83 -21.27 -8.23
CA SER A 111 17.67 -22.43 -9.12
C SER A 111 18.84 -22.48 -10.10
N LYS A 112 19.34 -23.70 -10.37
CA LYS A 112 20.44 -23.97 -11.31
C LYS A 112 19.97 -23.80 -12.75
#